data_8abee57d9aa7429c49e327923374a772
#
_entry.id   8abee57d9aa7429c49e327923374a772
#
_cell.length_a   1.000
_cell.length_b   1.000
_cell.length_c   1.000
_cell.angle_alpha   90.00
_cell.angle_beta   90.00
_cell.angle_gamma   90.00
#
_symmetry.space_group_name_H-M   'P 1'
#
loop_
_entity.id
_entity.type
_entity.pdbx_description
1 polymer ?
#
loop_
_entity_poly.entity_id
_entity_poly.type
_entity_poly.pdbx_seq_one_letter_code
_entity_poly.pdbx_strand_id
1 'polypeptide(L)'
;MKILVAEDDPHTRAALLELLASDGHQCFGAADGNQASSLFDELEPDLVCLDIMMPGRSGYDLCREFRRLRPNVPVIFITAKSEQIDKVLGLELGGDDYIVKPFGCQEVLARVHAVSRRCQLIQSSNVPSKEPEFCMDGLVVYPKKLKAIRDNNTINITVRELQLLQLLYDHAGDVVTRDLIFNLCWGYAHVPNSRTLDQMVSQLRNRIERDPKNPKIIRTVYGAGYRYEA
;
A
#
# COMPACT_ATOMS: atom_id res chain seq x y z
N MET A 1 -3.82 17.26 -3.53
CA MET A 1 -3.93 15.93 -4.21
C MET A 1 -5.35 15.74 -4.69
N LYS A 2 -5.54 14.96 -5.76
CA LYS A 2 -6.87 14.46 -6.15
C LYS A 2 -7.16 13.18 -5.38
N ILE A 3 -8.25 13.16 -4.61
CA ILE A 3 -8.67 12.00 -3.83
C ILE A 3 -10.03 11.52 -4.33
N LEU A 4 -10.12 10.25 -4.71
CA LEU A 4 -11.37 9.58 -5.03
C LEU A 4 -11.90 8.88 -3.76
N VAL A 5 -13.14 9.20 -3.37
CA VAL A 5 -13.84 8.57 -2.23
C VAL A 5 -15.00 7.74 -2.79
N ALA A 6 -14.90 6.42 -2.71
CA ALA A 6 -15.96 5.49 -3.09
C ALA A 6 -16.62 4.94 -1.82
N GLU A 7 -17.88 5.33 -1.60
CA GLU A 7 -18.66 5.05 -0.41
C GLU A 7 -20.15 5.11 -0.76
N ASP A 8 -20.91 4.08 -0.47
CA ASP A 8 -22.32 4.02 -0.84
C ASP A 8 -23.22 4.84 0.10
N ASP A 9 -22.89 4.92 1.40
CA ASP A 9 -23.63 5.76 2.33
C ASP A 9 -23.43 7.25 2.04
N PRO A 10 -24.49 8.01 1.68
CA PRO A 10 -24.35 9.40 1.26
C PRO A 10 -23.86 10.33 2.37
N HIS A 11 -24.16 10.03 3.65
CA HIS A 11 -23.75 10.85 4.78
C HIS A 11 -22.27 10.66 5.08
N THR A 12 -21.81 9.41 5.11
CA THR A 12 -20.40 9.07 5.29
C THR A 12 -19.55 9.63 4.14
N ARG A 13 -20.03 9.48 2.89
CA ARG A 13 -19.35 10.02 1.71
C ARG A 13 -19.24 11.54 1.78
N ALA A 14 -20.34 12.26 2.10
CA ALA A 14 -20.33 13.71 2.22
C ALA A 14 -19.36 14.18 3.32
N ALA A 15 -19.39 13.55 4.49
CA ALA A 15 -18.50 13.88 5.60
C ALA A 15 -17.02 13.66 5.26
N LEU A 16 -16.68 12.58 4.55
CA LEU A 16 -15.30 12.32 4.09
C LEU A 16 -14.85 13.35 3.07
N LEU A 17 -15.70 13.68 2.09
CA LEU A 17 -15.40 14.70 1.08
C LEU A 17 -15.16 16.08 1.72
N GLU A 18 -16.01 16.50 2.65
CA GLU A 18 -15.87 17.76 3.37
C GLU A 18 -14.59 17.78 4.22
N LEU A 19 -14.35 16.73 4.98
CA LEU A 19 -13.15 16.58 5.82
C LEU A 19 -11.86 16.69 4.99
N LEU A 20 -11.77 15.94 3.91
CA LEU A 20 -10.57 15.91 3.07
C LEU A 20 -10.41 17.20 2.24
N ALA A 21 -11.52 17.83 1.84
CA ALA A 21 -11.49 19.12 1.18
C ALA A 21 -11.02 20.25 2.13
N SER A 22 -11.43 20.21 3.40
CA SER A 22 -10.95 21.17 4.42
C SER A 22 -9.45 21.04 4.69
N ASP A 23 -8.87 19.87 4.43
CA ASP A 23 -7.42 19.61 4.51
C ASP A 23 -6.65 19.99 3.21
N GLY A 24 -7.32 20.68 2.28
CA GLY A 24 -6.72 21.20 1.05
C GLY A 24 -6.61 20.20 -0.10
N HIS A 25 -7.41 19.13 -0.10
CA HIS A 25 -7.45 18.15 -1.17
C HIS A 25 -8.60 18.42 -2.16
N GLN A 26 -8.41 18.03 -3.40
CA GLN A 26 -9.47 18.02 -4.41
C GLN A 26 -10.15 16.65 -4.36
N CYS A 27 -11.41 16.61 -3.88
CA CYS A 27 -12.09 15.37 -3.57
C CYS A 27 -13.24 15.08 -4.54
N PHE A 28 -13.39 13.82 -4.91
CA PHE A 28 -14.39 13.33 -5.83
C PHE A 28 -15.09 12.14 -5.21
N GLY A 29 -16.44 12.12 -5.23
CA GLY A 29 -17.25 11.07 -4.62
C GLY A 29 -17.84 10.12 -5.64
N ALA A 30 -17.79 8.83 -5.35
CA ALA A 30 -18.51 7.78 -6.06
C ALA A 30 -19.49 7.08 -5.11
N ALA A 31 -20.72 6.87 -5.56
CA ALA A 31 -21.78 6.25 -4.76
C ALA A 31 -21.82 4.72 -4.90
N ASP A 32 -21.12 4.18 -5.89
CA ASP A 32 -21.05 2.75 -6.17
C ASP A 32 -19.77 2.38 -6.91
N GLY A 33 -19.53 1.08 -7.06
CA GLY A 33 -18.31 0.58 -7.68
C GLY A 33 -18.18 0.90 -9.17
N ASN A 34 -19.25 1.06 -9.91
CA ASN A 34 -19.19 1.38 -11.33
C ASN A 34 -18.79 2.84 -11.53
N GLN A 35 -19.38 3.73 -10.75
CA GLN A 35 -19.02 5.15 -10.74
C GLN A 35 -17.56 5.33 -10.29
N ALA A 36 -17.12 4.57 -9.28
CA ALA A 36 -15.74 4.61 -8.82
C ALA A 36 -14.74 4.20 -9.90
N SER A 37 -15.05 3.15 -10.67
CA SER A 37 -14.21 2.70 -11.80
C SER A 37 -14.14 3.77 -12.89
N SER A 38 -15.26 4.37 -13.28
CA SER A 38 -15.29 5.43 -14.30
C SER A 38 -14.50 6.67 -13.88
N LEU A 39 -14.71 7.12 -12.64
CA LEU A 39 -13.99 8.27 -12.09
C LEU A 39 -12.49 8.01 -11.91
N PHE A 40 -12.09 6.78 -11.61
CA PHE A 40 -10.68 6.42 -11.49
C PHE A 40 -9.93 6.62 -12.82
N ASP A 41 -10.54 6.20 -13.93
CA ASP A 41 -9.95 6.36 -15.26
C ASP A 41 -9.94 7.81 -15.73
N GLU A 42 -11.03 8.55 -15.46
CA GLU A 42 -11.18 9.95 -15.89
C GLU A 42 -10.28 10.92 -15.12
N LEU A 43 -10.25 10.76 -13.80
CA LEU A 43 -9.61 11.74 -12.90
C LEU A 43 -8.12 11.47 -12.68
N GLU A 44 -7.69 10.23 -12.86
CA GLU A 44 -6.35 9.79 -12.46
C GLU A 44 -6.01 10.21 -11.02
N PRO A 45 -6.72 9.71 -9.99
CA PRO A 45 -6.54 10.17 -8.62
C PRO A 45 -5.15 9.84 -8.07
N ASP A 46 -4.67 10.70 -7.14
CA ASP A 46 -3.43 10.50 -6.41
C ASP A 46 -3.59 9.54 -5.22
N LEU A 47 -4.83 9.37 -4.72
CA LEU A 47 -5.19 8.48 -3.61
C LEU A 47 -6.66 8.07 -3.74
N VAL A 48 -6.98 6.83 -3.36
CA VAL A 48 -8.34 6.31 -3.31
C VAL A 48 -8.70 5.90 -1.88
N CYS A 49 -9.84 6.41 -1.38
CA CYS A 49 -10.53 5.90 -0.21
C CYS A 49 -11.69 5.02 -0.69
N LEU A 50 -11.76 3.77 -0.24
CA LEU A 50 -12.58 2.74 -0.86
C LEU A 50 -13.35 1.94 0.19
N ASP A 51 -14.69 2.08 0.24
CA ASP A 51 -15.49 1.15 1.04
C ASP A 51 -15.45 -0.25 0.42
N ILE A 52 -15.33 -1.24 1.29
CA ILE A 52 -15.34 -2.64 0.89
C ILE A 52 -16.73 -3.09 0.47
N MET A 53 -17.76 -2.63 1.20
CA MET A 53 -19.13 -3.11 1.09
C MET A 53 -19.99 -2.13 0.28
N MET A 54 -19.79 -2.10 -1.02
CA MET A 54 -20.62 -1.29 -1.93
C MET A 54 -21.52 -2.16 -2.80
N PRO A 55 -22.69 -1.65 -3.22
CA PRO A 55 -23.56 -2.32 -4.18
C PRO A 55 -22.86 -2.57 -5.52
N GLY A 56 -23.14 -3.72 -6.13
CA GLY A 56 -22.63 -4.10 -7.44
C GLY A 56 -21.21 -4.64 -7.37
N ARG A 57 -20.21 -3.76 -7.35
CA ARG A 57 -18.79 -4.14 -7.32
C ARG A 57 -18.21 -3.87 -5.93
N SER A 58 -17.59 -4.86 -5.33
CA SER A 58 -16.95 -4.70 -4.03
C SER A 58 -15.69 -3.83 -4.12
N GLY A 59 -15.33 -3.17 -3.01
CA GLY A 59 -14.07 -2.43 -2.92
C GLY A 59 -12.84 -3.30 -3.17
N TYR A 60 -12.92 -4.58 -2.89
CA TYR A 60 -11.85 -5.53 -3.19
C TYR A 60 -11.65 -5.74 -4.69
N ASP A 61 -12.73 -5.86 -5.45
CA ASP A 61 -12.65 -6.04 -6.91
C ASP A 61 -12.11 -4.78 -7.57
N LEU A 62 -12.53 -3.60 -7.10
CA LEU A 62 -12.02 -2.32 -7.55
C LEU A 62 -10.53 -2.15 -7.21
N CYS A 63 -10.09 -2.53 -6.02
CA CYS A 63 -8.69 -2.47 -5.67
C CYS A 63 -7.82 -3.33 -6.60
N ARG A 64 -8.25 -4.56 -6.91
CA ARG A 64 -7.55 -5.42 -7.90
C ARG A 64 -7.46 -4.75 -9.27
N GLU A 65 -8.54 -4.14 -9.74
CA GLU A 65 -8.59 -3.44 -11.02
C GLU A 65 -7.65 -2.23 -11.01
N PHE A 66 -7.72 -1.38 -9.99
CA PHE A 66 -6.88 -0.20 -9.84
C PHE A 66 -5.39 -0.56 -9.77
N ARG A 67 -5.06 -1.66 -9.07
CA ARG A 67 -3.69 -2.19 -9.05
C ARG A 67 -3.18 -2.68 -10.40
N ARG A 68 -4.06 -3.17 -11.26
CA ARG A 68 -3.69 -3.57 -12.64
C ARG A 68 -3.48 -2.36 -13.54
N LEU A 69 -4.33 -1.35 -13.40
CA LEU A 69 -4.28 -0.13 -14.22
C LEU A 69 -3.15 0.81 -13.77
N ARG A 70 -3.10 1.10 -12.47
CA ARG A 70 -2.13 2.00 -11.83
C ARG A 70 -1.60 1.40 -10.54
N PRO A 71 -0.57 0.55 -10.61
CA PRO A 71 -0.06 -0.22 -9.46
C PRO A 71 0.35 0.62 -8.25
N ASN A 72 0.72 1.88 -8.49
CA ASN A 72 1.34 2.76 -7.49
C ASN A 72 0.35 3.73 -6.81
N VAL A 73 -0.89 3.78 -7.27
CA VAL A 73 -1.91 4.63 -6.64
C VAL A 73 -2.24 4.08 -5.25
N PRO A 74 -2.09 4.89 -4.19
CA PRO A 74 -2.43 4.44 -2.84
C PRO A 74 -3.93 4.19 -2.67
N VAL A 75 -4.28 3.09 -2.00
CA VAL A 75 -5.65 2.71 -1.67
C VAL A 75 -5.80 2.54 -0.17
N ILE A 76 -6.68 3.33 0.45
CA ILE A 76 -7.08 3.21 1.85
C ILE A 76 -8.49 2.60 1.88
N PHE A 77 -8.65 1.43 2.49
CA PHE A 77 -9.96 0.86 2.70
C PHE A 77 -10.67 1.53 3.87
N ILE A 78 -11.97 1.82 3.69
CA ILE A 78 -12.88 2.29 4.75
C ILE A 78 -13.96 1.26 4.89
N THR A 79 -14.13 0.65 6.07
CA THR A 79 -15.04 -0.49 6.22
C THR A 79 -15.69 -0.57 7.59
N ALA A 80 -16.95 -1.02 7.62
CA ALA A 80 -17.66 -1.38 8.86
C ALA A 80 -17.19 -2.74 9.41
N LYS A 81 -16.48 -3.56 8.59
CA LYS A 81 -16.03 -4.87 8.99
C LYS A 81 -14.77 -4.78 9.85
N SER A 82 -14.93 -5.17 11.11
CA SER A 82 -13.85 -5.23 12.10
C SER A 82 -13.16 -6.60 12.15
N GLU A 83 -13.66 -7.60 11.43
CA GLU A 83 -13.10 -8.93 11.45
C GLU A 83 -11.67 -8.95 10.89
N GLN A 84 -10.79 -9.64 11.59
CA GLN A 84 -9.36 -9.72 11.21
C GLN A 84 -9.15 -10.25 9.80
N ILE A 85 -10.06 -11.11 9.33
CA ILE A 85 -10.01 -11.72 7.98
C ILE A 85 -10.21 -10.66 6.89
N ASP A 86 -11.13 -9.72 7.08
CA ASP A 86 -11.40 -8.67 6.09
C ASP A 86 -10.26 -7.66 5.96
N LYS A 87 -9.61 -7.34 7.09
CA LYS A 87 -8.41 -6.48 7.10
C LYS A 87 -7.22 -7.13 6.38
N VAL A 88 -7.04 -8.42 6.62
CA VAL A 88 -6.01 -9.23 5.99
C VAL A 88 -6.26 -9.30 4.49
N LEU A 89 -7.48 -9.62 4.06
CA LEU A 89 -7.85 -9.71 2.65
C LEU A 89 -7.67 -8.38 1.91
N GLY A 90 -8.05 -7.25 2.52
CA GLY A 90 -7.87 -5.92 1.92
C GLY A 90 -6.41 -5.58 1.67
N LEU A 91 -5.53 -5.91 2.60
CA LEU A 91 -4.10 -5.68 2.46
C LEU A 91 -3.45 -6.70 1.50
N GLU A 92 -3.95 -7.95 1.44
CA GLU A 92 -3.55 -8.96 0.45
C GLU A 92 -3.84 -8.50 -0.98
N LEU A 93 -4.93 -7.79 -1.19
CA LEU A 93 -5.34 -7.27 -2.49
C LEU A 93 -4.59 -5.99 -2.90
N GLY A 94 -3.64 -5.54 -2.08
CA GLY A 94 -2.80 -4.38 -2.37
C GLY A 94 -3.28 -3.07 -1.77
N GLY A 95 -4.16 -3.10 -0.78
CA GLY A 95 -4.51 -1.90 0.01
C GLY A 95 -3.31 -1.39 0.82
N ASP A 96 -3.15 -0.08 0.90
CA ASP A 96 -2.03 0.55 1.62
C ASP A 96 -2.36 0.81 3.08
N ASP A 97 -3.63 1.02 3.42
CA ASP A 97 -4.09 1.15 4.79
C ASP A 97 -5.59 0.84 4.86
N TYR A 98 -6.14 0.80 6.09
CA TYR A 98 -7.57 0.66 6.29
C TYR A 98 -8.05 1.47 7.50
N ILE A 99 -9.31 1.91 7.44
CA ILE A 99 -10.01 2.67 8.47
C ILE A 99 -11.28 1.90 8.81
N VAL A 100 -11.52 1.67 10.11
CA VAL A 100 -12.70 0.95 10.57
C VAL A 100 -13.78 1.93 11.01
N LYS A 101 -14.99 1.78 10.49
CA LYS A 101 -16.17 2.53 10.94
C LYS A 101 -16.65 2.01 12.32
N PRO A 102 -17.03 2.90 13.27
CA PRO A 102 -16.97 4.36 13.18
C PRO A 102 -15.54 4.89 13.38
N PHE A 103 -15.17 5.93 12.63
CA PHE A 103 -13.83 6.54 12.66
C PHE A 103 -13.90 8.01 13.09
N GLY A 104 -12.82 8.50 13.68
CA GLY A 104 -12.66 9.91 14.01
C GLY A 104 -12.02 10.70 12.86
N CYS A 105 -12.35 11.98 12.72
CA CYS A 105 -11.78 12.88 11.71
C CYS A 105 -10.22 12.88 11.74
N GLN A 106 -9.65 12.92 12.93
CA GLN A 106 -8.19 12.92 13.12
C GLN A 106 -7.54 11.61 12.64
N GLU A 107 -8.22 10.48 12.80
CA GLU A 107 -7.73 9.19 12.30
C GLU A 107 -7.66 9.17 10.78
N VAL A 108 -8.74 9.63 10.11
CA VAL A 108 -8.78 9.70 8.63
C VAL A 108 -7.65 10.56 8.10
N LEU A 109 -7.50 11.79 8.61
CA LEU A 109 -6.44 12.71 8.19
C LEU A 109 -5.05 12.15 8.45
N ALA A 110 -4.82 11.58 9.64
CA ALA A 110 -3.52 11.00 9.98
C ALA A 110 -3.11 9.88 9.02
N ARG A 111 -4.04 9.02 8.61
CA ARG A 111 -3.79 7.93 7.65
C ARG A 111 -3.57 8.43 6.23
N VAL A 112 -4.40 9.37 5.76
CA VAL A 112 -4.21 10.02 4.46
C VAL A 112 -2.85 10.70 4.39
N HIS A 113 -2.47 11.47 5.40
CA HIS A 113 -1.16 12.12 5.48
C HIS A 113 -0.01 11.10 5.52
N ALA A 114 -0.15 9.99 6.28
CA ALA A 114 0.89 8.97 6.35
C ALA A 114 1.13 8.30 5.00
N VAL A 115 0.06 7.95 4.29
CA VAL A 115 0.13 7.33 2.96
C VAL A 115 0.67 8.33 1.93
N SER A 116 0.18 9.57 1.93
CA SER A 116 0.61 10.64 1.01
C SER A 116 2.10 10.98 1.16
N ARG A 117 2.57 11.13 2.40
CA ARG A 117 3.99 11.41 2.68
C ARG A 117 4.91 10.32 2.16
N ARG A 118 4.51 9.04 2.28
CA ARG A 118 5.28 7.91 1.73
C ARG A 118 5.42 8.01 0.21
N CYS A 119 4.34 8.38 -0.48
CA CYS A 119 4.37 8.56 -1.93
C CYS A 119 5.22 9.77 -2.36
N GLN A 120 5.15 10.89 -1.62
CA GLN A 120 5.91 12.10 -1.91
C GLN A 120 7.42 11.92 -1.70
N LEU A 121 7.85 11.20 -0.67
CA LEU A 121 9.27 10.91 -0.41
C LEU A 121 9.92 10.14 -1.56
N ILE A 122 9.15 9.32 -2.27
CA ILE A 122 9.61 8.58 -3.44
C ILE A 122 9.67 9.49 -4.68
N GLN A 123 8.76 10.46 -4.80
CA GLN A 123 8.70 11.36 -5.96
C GLN A 123 9.64 12.58 -5.85
N SER A 124 9.95 13.05 -4.64
CA SER A 124 10.69 14.32 -4.42
C SER A 124 12.21 14.23 -4.55
N SER A 125 12.78 13.05 -4.79
CA SER A 125 14.22 12.93 -5.08
C SER A 125 14.56 13.31 -6.54
N ASN A 126 14.14 14.50 -6.97
CA ASN A 126 14.49 15.09 -8.26
C ASN A 126 15.91 15.70 -8.25
N VAL A 127 16.93 14.86 -8.12
CA VAL A 127 18.30 15.21 -8.50
C VAL A 127 18.65 14.37 -9.71
N PRO A 128 19.14 14.94 -10.82
CA PRO A 128 19.61 14.17 -11.96
C PRO A 128 21.00 13.58 -11.65
N SER A 129 21.02 12.53 -10.88
CA SER A 129 22.17 11.65 -10.70
C SER A 129 21.68 10.21 -10.96
N LYS A 130 22.56 9.33 -11.42
CA LYS A 130 22.29 7.89 -11.59
C LYS A 130 21.27 7.45 -10.53
N GLU A 131 20.08 6.99 -10.97
CA GLU A 131 19.02 6.58 -10.04
C GLU A 131 19.67 5.67 -9.00
N PRO A 132 19.53 5.94 -7.70
CA PRO A 132 20.06 5.05 -6.69
C PRO A 132 19.27 3.73 -6.77
N GLU A 133 19.78 2.84 -7.60
CA GLU A 133 19.31 1.46 -7.66
C GLU A 133 20.09 0.64 -6.64
N PHE A 134 19.44 -0.37 -6.09
CA PHE A 134 20.13 -1.35 -5.26
C PHE A 134 19.83 -2.76 -5.75
N CYS A 135 20.77 -3.66 -5.50
CA CYS A 135 20.69 -5.04 -5.99
C CYS A 135 20.66 -6.02 -4.83
N MET A 136 19.72 -6.96 -4.85
CA MET A 136 19.55 -8.02 -3.87
C MET A 136 19.46 -9.37 -4.57
N ASP A 137 20.48 -10.24 -4.48
CA ASP A 137 20.52 -11.55 -5.13
C ASP A 137 20.10 -11.50 -6.61
N GLY A 138 20.61 -10.52 -7.38
CA GLY A 138 20.31 -10.34 -8.80
C GLY A 138 18.93 -9.68 -9.10
N LEU A 139 18.18 -9.25 -8.09
CA LEU A 139 17.03 -8.37 -8.23
C LEU A 139 17.51 -6.92 -8.20
N VAL A 140 17.35 -6.18 -9.30
CA VAL A 140 17.68 -4.75 -9.37
C VAL A 140 16.42 -3.96 -9.06
N VAL A 141 16.45 -3.15 -8.00
CA VAL A 141 15.31 -2.35 -7.53
C VAL A 141 15.50 -0.89 -7.93
N TYR A 142 14.48 -0.31 -8.54
CA TYR A 142 14.40 1.09 -8.97
C TYR A 142 13.39 1.85 -8.12
N PRO A 143 13.80 2.46 -7.00
CA PRO A 143 12.88 3.10 -6.04
C PRO A 143 11.96 4.14 -6.66
N LYS A 144 12.51 5.05 -7.48
CA LYS A 144 11.75 6.13 -8.13
C LYS A 144 10.68 5.63 -9.11
N LYS A 145 10.91 4.46 -9.70
CA LYS A 145 9.98 3.87 -10.68
C LYS A 145 8.99 2.91 -10.06
N LEU A 146 9.14 2.58 -8.76
CA LEU A 146 8.41 1.51 -8.07
C LEU A 146 8.43 0.21 -8.86
N LYS A 147 9.61 -0.16 -9.34
CA LYS A 147 9.85 -1.35 -10.15
C LYS A 147 11.07 -2.10 -9.67
N ALA A 148 11.05 -3.39 -9.87
CA ALA A 148 12.23 -4.24 -9.76
C ALA A 148 12.41 -5.04 -11.05
N ILE A 149 13.64 -5.39 -11.39
CA ILE A 149 13.95 -6.19 -12.58
C ILE A 149 14.75 -7.41 -12.14
N ARG A 150 14.31 -8.58 -12.57
CA ARG A 150 15.01 -9.85 -12.43
C ARG A 150 14.95 -10.63 -13.73
N ASP A 151 16.08 -11.11 -14.23
CA ASP A 151 16.17 -11.95 -15.43
C ASP A 151 15.36 -11.35 -16.63
N ASN A 152 15.49 -10.03 -16.88
CA ASN A 152 14.74 -9.22 -17.86
C ASN A 152 13.22 -9.10 -17.62
N ASN A 153 12.71 -9.65 -16.53
CA ASN A 153 11.30 -9.47 -16.16
C ASN A 153 11.12 -8.24 -15.28
N THR A 154 10.24 -7.34 -15.68
CA THR A 154 9.87 -6.15 -14.89
C THR A 154 8.76 -6.50 -13.92
N ILE A 155 8.99 -6.23 -12.63
CA ILE A 155 8.08 -6.47 -11.52
C ILE A 155 7.68 -5.11 -10.95
N ASN A 156 6.38 -4.78 -10.98
CA ASN A 156 5.89 -3.60 -10.27
C ASN A 156 5.87 -3.88 -8.77
N ILE A 157 6.34 -2.94 -7.97
CA ILE A 157 6.33 -3.02 -6.50
C ILE A 157 5.56 -1.84 -5.92
N THR A 158 4.85 -2.07 -4.84
CA THR A 158 4.15 -1.01 -4.11
C THR A 158 5.14 -0.22 -3.25
N VAL A 159 4.72 0.97 -2.80
CA VAL A 159 5.52 1.81 -1.89
C VAL A 159 5.93 1.04 -0.63
N ARG A 160 5.01 0.25 -0.08
CA ARG A 160 5.25 -0.54 1.15
C ARG A 160 6.24 -1.69 0.92
N GLU A 161 6.13 -2.37 -0.22
CA GLU A 161 7.08 -3.41 -0.61
C GLU A 161 8.49 -2.84 -0.84
N LEU A 162 8.56 -1.65 -1.47
CA LEU A 162 9.83 -0.94 -1.61
C LEU A 162 10.44 -0.60 -0.25
N GLN A 163 9.63 -0.08 0.69
CA GLN A 163 10.11 0.24 2.04
C GLN A 163 10.66 -0.99 2.76
N LEU A 164 9.99 -2.14 2.63
CA LEU A 164 10.49 -3.41 3.18
C LEU A 164 11.82 -3.82 2.54
N LEU A 165 11.91 -3.79 1.20
CA LEU A 165 13.13 -4.17 0.49
C LEU A 165 14.30 -3.24 0.84
N GLN A 166 14.04 -1.92 0.90
CA GLN A 166 15.05 -0.93 1.27
C GLN A 166 15.54 -1.16 2.71
N LEU A 167 14.61 -1.38 3.64
CA LEU A 167 14.94 -1.64 5.04
C LEU A 167 15.80 -2.89 5.20
N LEU A 168 15.47 -3.96 4.48
CA LEU A 168 16.26 -5.21 4.51
C LEU A 168 17.63 -5.03 3.85
N TYR A 169 17.72 -4.22 2.80
CA TYR A 169 18.97 -3.92 2.12
C TYR A 169 19.92 -3.10 3.01
N ASP A 170 19.37 -2.05 3.65
CA ASP A 170 20.13 -1.16 4.54
C ASP A 170 20.65 -1.89 5.80
N HIS A 171 19.98 -2.98 6.21
CA HIS A 171 20.33 -3.83 7.35
C HIS A 171 20.81 -5.23 6.89
N ALA A 172 21.50 -5.30 5.74
CA ALA A 172 21.96 -6.57 5.21
C ALA A 172 22.84 -7.32 6.23
N GLY A 173 22.53 -8.59 6.47
CA GLY A 173 23.19 -9.43 7.50
C GLY A 173 22.50 -9.41 8.85
N ASP A 174 21.76 -8.34 9.19
CA ASP A 174 21.07 -8.19 10.47
C ASP A 174 19.61 -8.66 10.40
N VAL A 175 19.04 -8.95 11.57
CA VAL A 175 17.62 -9.28 11.70
C VAL A 175 16.82 -8.00 11.85
N VAL A 176 15.97 -7.73 10.86
CA VAL A 176 14.98 -6.65 10.94
C VAL A 176 13.74 -7.18 11.66
N THR A 177 13.46 -6.61 12.85
CA THR A 177 12.35 -7.06 13.69
C THR A 177 10.99 -6.72 13.05
N ARG A 178 9.96 -7.51 13.40
CA ARG A 178 8.58 -7.25 12.95
C ARG A 178 8.10 -5.86 13.34
N ASP A 179 8.39 -5.43 14.57
CA ASP A 179 7.99 -4.12 15.08
C ASP A 179 8.62 -2.98 14.28
N LEU A 180 9.91 -3.10 13.92
CA LEU A 180 10.58 -2.11 13.09
C LEU A 180 9.94 -2.02 11.69
N ILE A 181 9.63 -3.17 11.08
CA ILE A 181 8.94 -3.23 9.79
C ILE A 181 7.55 -2.59 9.90
N PHE A 182 6.78 -2.92 10.94
CA PHE A 182 5.45 -2.34 11.15
C PHE A 182 5.53 -0.82 11.33
N ASN A 183 6.44 -0.35 12.16
CA ASN A 183 6.62 1.08 12.41
C ASN A 183 6.97 1.85 11.14
N LEU A 184 7.84 1.29 10.30
CA LEU A 184 8.25 1.93 9.06
C LEU A 184 7.18 1.85 7.95
N CYS A 185 6.61 0.66 7.73
CA CYS A 185 5.71 0.40 6.62
C CYS A 185 4.24 0.76 6.92
N TRP A 186 3.82 0.81 8.20
CA TRP A 186 2.44 1.12 8.60
C TRP A 186 2.33 2.34 9.53
N GLY A 187 3.40 2.74 10.26
CA GLY A 187 3.42 3.86 11.20
C GLY A 187 3.00 3.47 12.62
N TYR A 188 3.39 4.31 13.60
CA TYR A 188 3.21 4.03 15.04
C TYR A 188 1.75 3.92 15.52
N ALA A 189 0.79 4.43 14.77
CA ALA A 189 -0.62 4.44 15.18
C ALA A 189 -1.32 3.08 15.00
N HIS A 190 -0.63 2.08 14.47
CA HIS A 190 -1.28 0.82 14.12
C HIS A 190 -0.34 -0.35 14.33
N VAL A 191 -0.77 -1.31 15.16
CA VAL A 191 -0.15 -2.64 15.25
C VAL A 191 -1.02 -3.57 14.38
N PRO A 192 -0.69 -3.76 13.09
CA PRO A 192 -1.38 -4.75 12.28
C PRO A 192 -1.13 -6.12 12.90
N ASN A 193 -2.07 -7.03 12.71
CA ASN A 193 -1.86 -8.43 13.08
C ASN A 193 -0.62 -8.97 12.34
N SER A 194 0.19 -9.79 13.00
CA SER A 194 1.39 -10.40 12.43
C SER A 194 1.15 -11.08 11.07
N ARG A 195 -0.06 -11.58 10.82
CA ARG A 195 -0.48 -12.19 9.56
C ARG A 195 -0.38 -11.25 8.34
N THR A 196 -0.67 -9.95 8.52
CA THR A 196 -0.61 -8.96 7.43
C THR A 196 0.78 -8.85 6.83
N LEU A 197 1.81 -8.79 7.68
CA LEU A 197 3.21 -8.76 7.23
C LEU A 197 3.61 -10.08 6.55
N ASP A 198 3.24 -11.21 7.15
CA ASP A 198 3.59 -12.53 6.61
C ASP A 198 2.97 -12.75 5.22
N GLN A 199 1.76 -12.28 5.00
CA GLN A 199 1.09 -12.36 3.70
C GLN A 199 1.71 -11.44 2.66
N MET A 200 1.99 -10.17 3.01
CA MET A 200 2.70 -9.27 2.11
C MET A 200 4.05 -9.86 1.71
N VAL A 201 4.80 -10.40 2.66
CA VAL A 201 6.08 -11.07 2.39
C VAL A 201 5.88 -12.30 1.49
N SER A 202 4.86 -13.13 1.74
CA SER A 202 4.56 -14.31 0.92
C SER A 202 4.27 -13.92 -0.54
N GLN A 203 3.43 -12.91 -0.75
CA GLN A 203 3.09 -12.42 -2.09
C GLN A 203 4.28 -11.79 -2.80
N LEU A 204 5.05 -10.99 -2.07
CA LEU A 204 6.25 -10.38 -2.62
C LEU A 204 7.28 -11.44 -3.02
N ARG A 205 7.54 -12.44 -2.18
CA ARG A 205 8.41 -13.58 -2.51
C ARG A 205 8.00 -14.27 -3.80
N ASN A 206 6.72 -14.54 -4.00
CA ASN A 206 6.22 -15.18 -5.23
C ASN A 206 6.54 -14.40 -6.51
N ARG A 207 6.79 -13.09 -6.40
CA ARG A 207 7.10 -12.23 -7.54
C ARG A 207 8.59 -11.95 -7.70
N ILE A 208 9.34 -11.88 -6.59
CA ILE A 208 10.74 -11.43 -6.61
C ILE A 208 11.77 -12.55 -6.37
N GLU A 209 11.41 -13.63 -5.69
CA GLU A 209 12.34 -14.73 -5.43
C GLU A 209 12.42 -15.69 -6.62
N ARG A 210 13.57 -16.32 -6.84
CA ARG A 210 13.69 -17.42 -7.81
C ARG A 210 12.98 -18.68 -7.33
N ASP A 211 13.09 -18.97 -6.04
CA ASP A 211 12.37 -20.04 -5.35
C ASP A 211 11.72 -19.47 -4.09
N PRO A 212 10.40 -19.20 -4.12
CA PRO A 212 9.68 -18.67 -2.97
C PRO A 212 9.71 -19.59 -1.73
N LYS A 213 9.96 -20.89 -1.91
CA LYS A 213 10.07 -21.85 -0.80
C LYS A 213 11.44 -21.79 -0.12
N ASN A 214 12.48 -21.39 -0.87
CA ASN A 214 13.84 -21.20 -0.38
C ASN A 214 14.31 -19.75 -0.65
N PRO A 215 13.68 -18.74 0.00
CA PRO A 215 13.92 -17.34 -0.32
C PRO A 215 15.34 -16.92 0.06
N LYS A 216 15.97 -16.08 -0.80
CA LYS A 216 17.30 -15.53 -0.57
C LYS A 216 17.25 -14.05 -0.21
N ILE A 217 16.28 -13.31 -0.74
CA ILE A 217 16.13 -11.86 -0.49
C ILE A 217 15.45 -11.62 0.84
N ILE A 218 14.31 -12.30 1.10
CA ILE A 218 13.55 -12.10 2.32
C ILE A 218 13.54 -13.41 3.11
N ARG A 219 14.53 -13.63 3.96
CA ARG A 219 14.61 -14.84 4.80
C ARG A 219 13.83 -14.66 6.09
N THR A 220 13.10 -15.68 6.52
CA THR A 220 12.40 -15.68 7.81
C THR A 220 13.38 -16.04 8.92
N VAL A 221 13.41 -15.21 9.97
CA VAL A 221 14.05 -15.53 11.25
C VAL A 221 12.93 -15.79 12.25
N TYR A 222 12.67 -17.07 12.54
CA TYR A 222 11.55 -17.48 13.37
C TYR A 222 11.56 -16.78 14.74
N GLY A 223 10.41 -16.26 15.13
CA GLY A 223 10.23 -15.54 16.40
C GLY A 223 10.80 -14.12 16.43
N ALA A 224 11.58 -13.68 15.42
CA ALA A 224 12.22 -12.36 15.43
C ALA A 224 11.76 -11.44 14.29
N GLY A 225 11.80 -11.90 13.03
CA GLY A 225 11.47 -11.06 11.89
C GLY A 225 12.00 -11.60 10.58
N TYR A 226 12.59 -10.72 9.78
CA TYR A 226 13.15 -11.06 8.47
C TYR A 226 14.58 -10.57 8.31
N ARG A 227 15.32 -11.18 7.40
CA ARG A 227 16.71 -10.83 7.12
C ARG A 227 17.02 -11.00 5.64
N TYR A 228 17.86 -10.11 5.11
CA TYR A 228 18.57 -10.27 3.85
C TYR A 228 20.04 -10.57 4.13
N GLU A 229 20.61 -11.55 3.46
CA GLU A 229 22.04 -11.86 3.50
C GLU A 229 22.60 -11.56 2.10
N ALA A 230 23.48 -10.54 2.02
CA ALA A 230 24.15 -10.13 0.78
C ALA A 230 25.19 -11.16 0.31
#